data_4b5529ca02d341b24021f0c656baf3ab
#
_entry.id   4b5529ca02d341b24021f0c656baf3ab
#
_cell.length_a   1.000
_cell.length_b   1.000
_cell.length_c   1.000
_cell.angle_alpha   90.00
_cell.angle_beta   90.00
_cell.angle_gamma   90.00
#
_symmetry.space_group_name_H-M   'P 1'
#
loop_
_entity.id
_entity.type
_entity.pdbx_description
1 polymer ?
#
loop_
_entity_poly.entity_id
_entity_poly.type
_entity_poly.pdbx_seq_one_letter_code
_entity_poly.pdbx_strand_id
1 'polypeptide(L)'
;MPTLKIHYHHTDDCTPQKIFVNGKKAKKLKFEITEGEPVKIQILNKIQSKKDQFYFVFFSFLDITTSTIRHFLDKNQRTFQSEYEIVLTNDAEIEIEPTDDGFIIAKHSESCQIISEKHEKEQISKGLLRMALAPFFILAAMLLLFLLSLGIAGLVNGNYTMSVTLFAITLALTLLFGFGLKQTFKK
;
A
#
# COMPACT_ATOMS: atom_id res chain seq x y z
N MET A 1 -25.25 18.35 21.49
CA MET A 1 -24.83 17.26 20.59
C MET A 1 -23.44 16.82 21.01
N PRO A 2 -23.26 15.55 21.37
CA PRO A 2 -21.96 15.03 21.72
C PRO A 2 -21.01 15.08 20.52
N THR A 3 -19.73 15.21 20.81
CA THR A 3 -18.67 15.29 19.81
C THR A 3 -17.87 13.99 19.82
N LEU A 4 -17.73 13.36 18.66
CA LEU A 4 -16.82 12.24 18.45
C LEU A 4 -15.51 12.76 17.88
N LYS A 5 -14.40 12.45 18.54
CA LYS A 5 -13.05 12.73 18.06
C LYS A 5 -12.33 11.43 17.78
N ILE A 6 -11.80 11.31 16.57
CA ILE A 6 -11.10 10.10 16.09
C ILE A 6 -9.60 10.38 16.03
N HIS A 7 -8.82 9.64 16.77
CA HIS A 7 -7.37 9.56 16.63
C HIS A 7 -7.05 8.35 15.75
N TYR A 8 -6.36 8.59 14.65
CA TYR A 8 -6.11 7.55 13.66
C TYR A 8 -4.62 7.43 13.35
N HIS A 9 -4.09 6.23 13.55
CA HIS A 9 -2.73 5.88 13.18
C HIS A 9 -2.71 5.30 11.76
N HIS A 10 -1.94 5.95 10.89
CA HIS A 10 -1.78 5.48 9.51
C HIS A 10 -0.92 4.22 9.46
N THR A 11 -1.26 3.31 8.54
CA THR A 11 -0.35 2.23 8.15
C THR A 11 0.71 2.75 7.19
N ASP A 12 1.85 2.08 7.15
CA ASP A 12 2.89 2.35 6.15
C ASP A 12 2.60 1.72 4.78
N ASP A 13 1.37 1.23 4.56
CA ASP A 13 0.98 0.58 3.30
C ASP A 13 0.86 1.58 2.15
N CYS A 14 1.12 1.09 0.92
CA CYS A 14 0.90 1.88 -0.30
C CYS A 14 -0.58 2.00 -0.69
N THR A 15 -1.50 1.34 0.03
CA THR A 15 -2.93 1.40 -0.24
C THR A 15 -3.58 2.66 0.35
N PRO A 16 -4.51 3.31 -0.37
CA PRO A 16 -5.15 4.52 0.13
C PRO A 16 -6.09 4.21 1.29
N GLN A 17 -5.91 4.93 2.38
CA GLN A 17 -6.71 4.78 3.59
C GLN A 17 -7.85 5.82 3.62
N LYS A 18 -9.05 5.38 3.93
CA LYS A 18 -10.26 6.22 3.96
C LYS A 18 -11.09 5.89 5.18
N ILE A 19 -11.55 6.93 5.88
CA ILE A 19 -12.48 6.81 6.99
C ILE A 19 -13.81 7.41 6.56
N PHE A 20 -14.90 6.71 6.88
CA PHE A 20 -16.26 7.16 6.67
C PHE A 20 -17.02 7.14 7.99
N VAL A 21 -17.81 8.17 8.22
CA VAL A 21 -18.72 8.24 9.37
C VAL A 21 -20.12 8.43 8.82
N ASN A 22 -21.04 7.52 9.15
CA ASN A 22 -22.39 7.46 8.60
C ASN A 22 -22.43 7.56 7.07
N GLY A 23 -21.52 6.83 6.40
CA GLY A 23 -21.38 6.79 4.94
C GLY A 23 -20.75 8.03 4.29
N LYS A 24 -20.45 9.07 5.05
CA LYS A 24 -19.79 10.28 4.54
C LYS A 24 -18.28 10.19 4.80
N LYS A 25 -17.47 10.46 3.75
CA LYS A 25 -16.01 10.47 3.89
C LYS A 25 -15.58 11.53 4.89
N ALA A 26 -14.83 11.10 5.90
CA ALA A 26 -14.28 11.96 6.92
C ALA A 26 -13.18 12.87 6.32
N LYS A 27 -13.45 14.17 6.26
CA LYS A 27 -12.44 15.20 5.92
C LYS A 27 -11.75 15.76 7.16
N LYS A 28 -12.41 15.67 8.30
CA LYS A 28 -11.90 16.06 9.62
C LYS A 28 -12.12 14.85 10.53
N LEU A 29 -11.37 14.76 11.59
CA LEU A 29 -11.47 13.67 12.57
C LEU A 29 -12.28 14.09 13.83
N LYS A 30 -13.14 15.10 13.68
CA LYS A 30 -14.06 15.57 14.72
C LYS A 30 -15.46 15.72 14.14
N PHE A 31 -16.45 15.09 14.77
CA PHE A 31 -17.82 14.99 14.29
C PHE A 31 -18.82 15.33 15.41
N GLU A 32 -19.85 16.10 15.09
CA GLU A 32 -21.01 16.28 15.93
C GLU A 32 -22.01 15.17 15.63
N ILE A 33 -22.49 14.50 16.66
CA ILE A 33 -23.31 13.30 16.56
C ILE A 33 -24.55 13.46 17.42
N THR A 34 -25.67 12.89 17.01
CA THR A 34 -26.88 12.85 17.82
C THR A 34 -26.68 11.88 18.99
N GLU A 35 -27.01 12.31 20.20
CA GLU A 35 -26.92 11.49 21.40
C GLU A 35 -27.82 10.26 21.33
N GLY A 36 -27.28 9.10 21.68
CA GLY A 36 -28.03 7.84 21.71
C GLY A 36 -28.31 7.21 20.35
N GLU A 37 -28.00 7.87 19.23
CA GLU A 37 -28.12 7.25 17.91
C GLU A 37 -26.87 6.44 17.55
N PRO A 38 -27.05 5.27 16.90
CA PRO A 38 -25.91 4.47 16.44
C PRO A 38 -25.16 5.18 15.32
N VAL A 39 -23.85 5.23 15.44
CA VAL A 39 -22.91 5.83 14.49
C VAL A 39 -22.10 4.74 13.82
N LYS A 40 -22.17 4.67 12.50
CA LYS A 40 -21.39 3.72 11.72
C LYS A 40 -20.06 4.34 11.30
N ILE A 41 -18.96 3.74 11.75
CA ILE A 41 -17.60 4.09 11.34
C ILE A 41 -17.07 2.98 10.42
N GLN A 42 -16.63 3.36 9.23
CA GLN A 42 -16.00 2.43 8.29
C GLN A 42 -14.58 2.92 8.00
N ILE A 43 -13.62 2.02 8.11
CA ILE A 43 -12.23 2.27 7.81
C ILE A 43 -11.85 1.35 6.66
N LEU A 44 -11.47 1.96 5.54
CA LEU A 44 -11.16 1.25 4.32
C LEU A 44 -9.68 1.45 3.97
N ASN A 45 -8.99 0.34 3.82
CA ASN A 45 -7.68 0.27 3.16
C ASN A 45 -7.86 -0.57 1.89
N LYS A 46 -8.66 -0.05 0.93
CA LYS A 46 -9.06 -0.75 -0.31
C LYS A 46 -8.85 0.12 -1.54
N ILE A 47 -8.46 -0.54 -2.64
CA ILE A 47 -8.30 0.07 -3.96
C ILE A 47 -9.64 -0.04 -4.71
N GLN A 48 -10.45 1.02 -4.68
CA GLN A 48 -11.81 1.02 -5.21
C GLN A 48 -11.96 1.77 -6.54
N SER A 49 -11.06 2.70 -6.85
CA SER A 49 -11.16 3.58 -8.01
C SER A 49 -9.88 3.59 -8.85
N LYS A 50 -9.95 4.08 -10.10
CA LYS A 50 -8.76 4.32 -10.93
C LYS A 50 -7.76 5.27 -10.26
N LYS A 51 -8.25 6.24 -9.47
CA LYS A 51 -7.41 7.15 -8.69
C LYS A 51 -6.66 6.40 -7.60
N ASP A 52 -7.32 5.48 -6.90
CA ASP A 52 -6.69 4.64 -5.88
C ASP A 52 -5.65 3.69 -6.50
N GLN A 53 -5.93 3.15 -7.71
CA GLN A 53 -4.97 2.33 -8.46
C GLN A 53 -3.71 3.13 -8.81
N PHE A 54 -3.88 4.37 -9.31
CA PHE A 54 -2.75 5.26 -9.61
C PHE A 54 -1.95 5.58 -8.34
N TYR A 55 -2.63 5.93 -7.25
CA TYR A 55 -2.00 6.15 -5.94
C TYR A 55 -1.19 4.94 -5.51
N PHE A 56 -1.77 3.75 -5.54
CA PHE A 56 -1.11 2.51 -5.18
C PHE A 56 0.13 2.25 -6.05
N VAL A 57 0.03 2.37 -7.38
CA VAL A 57 1.17 2.17 -8.31
C VAL A 57 2.29 3.19 -8.04
N PHE A 58 1.95 4.46 -7.84
CA PHE A 58 2.92 5.52 -7.59
C PHE A 58 3.68 5.32 -6.27
N PHE A 59 2.97 5.10 -5.17
CA PHE A 59 3.60 4.88 -3.86
C PHE A 59 4.33 3.54 -3.78
N SER A 60 3.83 2.50 -4.48
CA SER A 60 4.54 1.23 -4.61
C SER A 60 5.89 1.40 -5.29
N PHE A 61 5.98 2.22 -6.34
CA PHE A 61 7.26 2.53 -7.00
C PHE A 61 8.25 3.17 -6.03
N LEU A 62 7.80 4.14 -5.22
CA LEU A 62 8.65 4.78 -4.21
C LEU A 62 9.08 3.78 -3.11
N ASP A 63 8.17 2.95 -2.62
CA ASP A 63 8.46 1.95 -1.59
C ASP A 63 9.47 0.90 -2.09
N ILE A 64 9.32 0.41 -3.33
CA ILE A 64 10.25 -0.55 -3.94
C ILE A 64 11.65 0.05 -4.15
N THR A 65 11.77 1.35 -4.40
CA THR A 65 13.07 2.00 -4.53
C THR A 65 13.82 2.13 -3.20
N THR A 66 13.10 2.09 -2.08
CA THR A 66 13.65 2.20 -0.72
C THR A 66 13.71 0.88 0.04
N SER A 67 12.96 -0.14 -0.44
CA SER A 67 12.86 -1.47 0.18
C SER A 67 13.11 -2.59 -0.83
N THR A 68 13.01 -3.86 -0.40
CA THR A 68 13.08 -5.00 -1.32
C THR A 68 11.69 -5.33 -1.88
N ILE A 69 11.65 -5.84 -3.12
CA ILE A 69 10.40 -6.30 -3.75
C ILE A 69 9.66 -7.33 -2.87
N ARG A 70 10.39 -8.18 -2.18
CA ARG A 70 9.81 -9.17 -1.26
C ARG A 70 9.11 -8.48 -0.09
N HIS A 71 9.76 -7.52 0.55
CA HIS A 71 9.18 -6.76 1.65
C HIS A 71 7.93 -6.00 1.20
N PHE A 72 8.00 -5.34 0.03
CA PHE A 72 6.84 -4.69 -0.58
C PHE A 72 5.67 -5.65 -0.78
N LEU A 73 5.92 -6.85 -1.33
CA LEU A 73 4.87 -7.83 -1.57
C LEU A 73 4.27 -8.36 -0.26
N ASP A 74 5.10 -8.68 0.73
CA ASP A 74 4.65 -9.20 2.02
C ASP A 74 3.76 -8.16 2.74
N LYS A 75 4.13 -6.87 2.66
CA LYS A 75 3.42 -5.75 3.27
C LYS A 75 2.11 -5.40 2.55
N ASN A 76 2.10 -5.40 1.22
CA ASN A 76 0.99 -4.87 0.40
C ASN A 76 0.12 -5.96 -0.25
N GLN A 77 0.10 -7.18 0.27
CA GLN A 77 -0.72 -8.27 -0.32
C GLN A 77 -2.20 -8.18 0.02
N ARG A 78 -2.58 -7.41 1.02
CA ARG A 78 -3.91 -7.44 1.62
C ARG A 78 -4.52 -6.06 1.70
N THR A 79 -5.83 -6.03 1.57
CA THR A 79 -6.65 -4.85 1.83
C THR A 79 -7.63 -5.17 2.94
N PHE A 80 -7.99 -4.16 3.71
CA PHE A 80 -8.84 -4.32 4.89
C PHE A 80 -10.04 -3.40 4.83
N GLN A 81 -11.12 -3.87 5.40
CA GLN A 81 -12.29 -3.07 5.71
C GLN A 81 -12.70 -3.39 7.13
N SER A 82 -12.70 -2.38 8.00
CA SER A 82 -13.21 -2.49 9.36
C SER A 82 -14.45 -1.61 9.51
N GLU A 83 -15.52 -2.17 10.05
CA GLU A 83 -16.79 -1.47 10.32
C GLU A 83 -17.08 -1.55 11.80
N TYR A 84 -17.41 -0.43 12.39
CA TYR A 84 -17.83 -0.29 13.78
C TYR A 84 -19.17 0.41 13.85
N GLU A 85 -20.03 -0.07 14.73
CA GLU A 85 -21.23 0.62 15.14
C GLU A 85 -21.09 0.98 16.61
N ILE A 86 -21.13 2.27 16.90
CA ILE A 86 -20.94 2.83 18.25
C ILE A 86 -22.11 3.71 18.64
N VAL A 87 -22.36 3.82 19.95
CA VAL A 87 -23.31 4.79 20.52
C VAL A 87 -22.56 5.69 21.50
N LEU A 88 -22.90 6.97 21.46
CA LEU A 88 -22.32 7.99 22.34
C LEU A 88 -23.37 8.52 23.31
N THR A 89 -22.99 8.64 24.58
CA THR A 89 -23.79 9.30 25.62
C THR A 89 -23.32 10.71 25.91
N ASN A 90 -22.03 10.99 25.69
CA ASN A 90 -21.38 12.29 25.85
C ASN A 90 -20.27 12.44 24.83
N ASP A 91 -19.49 13.53 24.93
CA ASP A 91 -18.27 13.70 24.15
C ASP A 91 -17.34 12.50 24.33
N ALA A 92 -16.82 11.98 23.22
CA ALA A 92 -16.01 10.79 23.22
C ALA A 92 -14.80 10.92 22.28
N GLU A 93 -13.72 10.26 22.67
CA GLU A 93 -12.53 10.08 21.86
C GLU A 93 -12.32 8.59 21.64
N ILE A 94 -11.96 8.22 20.39
CA ILE A 94 -11.57 6.87 20.01
C ILE A 94 -10.20 6.91 19.35
N GLU A 95 -9.38 5.91 19.64
CA GLU A 95 -8.08 5.71 19.04
C GLU A 95 -8.13 4.46 18.17
N ILE A 96 -7.81 4.62 16.86
CA ILE A 96 -7.86 3.56 15.87
C ILE A 96 -6.44 3.21 15.47
N GLU A 97 -6.07 1.94 15.64
CA GLU A 97 -4.77 1.40 15.31
C GLU A 97 -4.85 0.31 14.24
N PRO A 98 -3.85 0.24 13.35
CA PRO A 98 -3.75 -0.85 12.39
C PRO A 98 -3.28 -2.13 13.07
N THR A 99 -3.80 -3.27 12.60
CA THR A 99 -3.39 -4.61 12.99
C THR A 99 -3.21 -5.50 11.75
N ASP A 100 -2.72 -6.73 11.95
CA ASP A 100 -2.56 -7.70 10.85
C ASP A 100 -3.90 -8.13 10.22
N ASP A 101 -5.02 -7.89 10.90
CA ASP A 101 -6.36 -8.29 10.44
C ASP A 101 -7.27 -7.11 10.08
N GLY A 102 -6.77 -5.87 10.20
CA GLY A 102 -7.53 -4.66 9.86
C GLY A 102 -7.21 -3.51 10.79
N PHE A 103 -8.22 -2.72 11.11
CA PHE A 103 -8.12 -1.59 12.04
C PHE A 103 -8.97 -1.88 13.25
N ILE A 104 -8.41 -1.71 14.44
CA ILE A 104 -9.14 -1.88 15.71
C ILE A 104 -9.30 -0.53 16.42
N ILE A 105 -10.37 -0.42 17.22
CA ILE A 105 -10.50 0.65 18.22
C ILE A 105 -9.67 0.20 19.43
N ALA A 106 -8.45 0.70 19.53
CA ALA A 106 -7.51 0.32 20.60
C ALA A 106 -7.89 0.94 21.95
N LYS A 107 -8.44 2.17 21.91
CA LYS A 107 -8.92 2.90 23.09
C LYS A 107 -10.19 3.66 22.75
N HIS A 108 -11.08 3.74 23.71
CA HIS A 108 -12.27 4.59 23.63
C HIS A 108 -12.63 5.16 25.01
N SER A 109 -13.32 6.32 25.00
CA SER A 109 -13.88 6.92 26.20
C SER A 109 -14.99 6.07 26.78
N GLU A 110 -15.22 6.14 28.08
CA GLU A 110 -16.34 5.44 28.76
C GLU A 110 -17.72 5.84 28.21
N SER A 111 -17.83 7.04 27.64
CA SER A 111 -19.05 7.55 26.97
C SER A 111 -19.29 6.94 25.59
N CYS A 112 -18.39 6.09 25.08
CA CYS A 112 -18.51 5.41 23.80
C CYS A 112 -18.72 3.91 24.02
N GLN A 113 -19.87 3.38 23.58
CA GLN A 113 -20.16 1.95 23.61
C GLN A 113 -20.07 1.37 22.20
N ILE A 114 -19.25 0.33 22.01
CA ILE A 114 -19.17 -0.41 20.74
C ILE A 114 -20.29 -1.45 20.75
N ILE A 115 -21.19 -1.38 19.76
CA ILE A 115 -22.34 -2.29 19.60
C ILE A 115 -21.95 -3.46 18.72
N SER A 116 -21.30 -3.17 17.61
CA SER A 116 -20.88 -4.19 16.64
C SER A 116 -19.52 -3.86 16.01
N GLU A 117 -18.82 -4.92 15.65
CA GLU A 117 -17.51 -4.88 15.02
C GLU A 117 -17.47 -5.91 13.91
N LYS A 118 -16.98 -5.51 12.74
CA LYS A 118 -16.83 -6.39 11.58
C LYS A 118 -15.53 -6.08 10.84
N HIS A 119 -14.75 -7.12 10.58
CA HIS A 119 -13.53 -7.02 9.79
C HIS A 119 -13.65 -7.88 8.54
N GLU A 120 -13.27 -7.31 7.41
CA GLU A 120 -13.14 -8.01 6.15
C GLU A 120 -11.71 -7.84 5.63
N LYS A 121 -11.13 -8.95 5.17
CA LYS A 121 -9.79 -9.00 4.61
C LYS A 121 -9.85 -9.56 3.20
N GLU A 122 -9.21 -8.88 2.27
CA GLU A 122 -9.25 -9.23 0.86
C GLU A 122 -7.83 -9.19 0.28
N GLN A 123 -7.50 -10.16 -0.55
CA GLN A 123 -6.20 -10.15 -1.23
C GLN A 123 -6.22 -9.20 -2.42
N ILE A 124 -5.15 -8.43 -2.58
CA ILE A 124 -4.96 -7.60 -3.78
C ILE A 124 -4.78 -8.51 -5.00
N SER A 125 -5.44 -8.17 -6.09
CA SER A 125 -5.34 -8.95 -7.32
C SER A 125 -3.90 -9.02 -7.83
N LYS A 126 -3.47 -10.19 -8.31
CA LYS A 126 -2.14 -10.38 -8.91
C LYS A 126 -1.89 -9.42 -10.09
N GLY A 127 -2.95 -9.03 -10.82
CA GLY A 127 -2.86 -8.03 -11.89
C GLY A 127 -2.44 -6.66 -11.39
N LEU A 128 -3.02 -6.21 -10.29
CA LEU A 128 -2.70 -4.90 -9.70
C LEU A 128 -1.29 -4.88 -9.10
N LEU A 129 -0.86 -5.97 -8.44
CA LEU A 129 0.52 -6.11 -7.96
C LEU A 129 1.53 -6.06 -9.12
N ARG A 130 1.21 -6.71 -10.26
CA ARG A 130 2.04 -6.62 -11.47
C ARG A 130 2.12 -5.20 -12.02
N MET A 131 1.01 -4.47 -12.02
CA MET A 131 0.99 -3.06 -12.43
C MET A 131 1.85 -2.19 -11.51
N ALA A 132 1.83 -2.44 -10.20
CA ALA A 132 2.66 -1.74 -9.23
C ALA A 132 4.16 -1.97 -9.45
N LEU A 133 4.54 -3.18 -9.87
CA LEU A 133 5.92 -3.55 -10.17
C LEU A 133 6.39 -3.11 -11.56
N ALA A 134 5.46 -2.83 -12.51
CA ALA A 134 5.78 -2.52 -13.89
C ALA A 134 6.77 -1.34 -14.06
N PRO A 135 6.61 -0.18 -13.38
CA PRO A 135 7.56 0.93 -13.51
C PRO A 135 8.99 0.53 -13.14
N PHE A 136 9.15 -0.29 -12.10
CA PHE A 136 10.44 -0.79 -11.67
C PHE A 136 11.09 -1.69 -12.74
N PHE A 137 10.31 -2.59 -13.36
CA PHE A 137 10.82 -3.45 -14.42
C PHE A 137 11.16 -2.69 -15.69
N ILE A 138 10.37 -1.66 -16.04
CA ILE A 138 10.67 -0.77 -17.17
C ILE A 138 12.00 -0.06 -16.93
N LEU A 139 12.21 0.52 -15.74
CA LEU A 139 13.44 1.19 -15.39
C LEU A 139 14.65 0.24 -15.46
N ALA A 140 14.50 -0.97 -14.94
CA ALA A 140 15.53 -1.99 -14.99
C ALA A 140 15.87 -2.42 -16.44
N ALA A 141 14.85 -2.61 -17.28
CA ALA A 141 15.03 -2.92 -18.70
C ALA A 141 15.76 -1.77 -19.43
N MET A 142 15.40 -0.52 -19.16
CA MET A 142 16.12 0.64 -19.72
C MET A 142 17.59 0.68 -19.32
N LEU A 143 17.89 0.39 -18.04
CA LEU A 143 19.27 0.31 -17.57
C LEU A 143 20.06 -0.79 -18.28
N LEU A 144 19.47 -1.98 -18.45
CA LEU A 144 20.10 -3.09 -19.18
C LEU A 144 20.38 -2.74 -20.64
N LEU A 145 19.42 -2.08 -21.32
CA LEU A 145 19.59 -1.61 -22.70
C LEU A 145 20.69 -0.55 -22.79
N PHE A 146 20.78 0.35 -21.83
CA PHE A 146 21.84 1.35 -21.76
C PHE A 146 23.22 0.70 -21.60
N LEU A 147 23.38 -0.25 -20.66
CA LEU A 147 24.63 -0.98 -20.48
C LEU A 147 25.03 -1.77 -21.74
N LEU A 148 24.05 -2.38 -22.40
CA LEU A 148 24.27 -3.11 -23.67
C LEU A 148 24.77 -2.15 -24.76
N SER A 149 24.15 -0.98 -24.89
CA SER A 149 24.56 0.04 -25.89
C SER A 149 25.98 0.56 -25.66
N LEU A 150 26.38 0.77 -24.40
CA LEU A 150 27.74 1.12 -24.04
C LEU A 150 28.75 0.01 -24.36
N GLY A 151 28.36 -1.26 -24.14
CA GLY A 151 29.18 -2.41 -24.53
C GLY A 151 29.42 -2.47 -26.04
N ILE A 152 28.37 -2.24 -26.84
CA ILE A 152 28.46 -2.18 -28.30
C ILE A 152 29.34 -0.99 -28.73
N ALA A 153 29.16 0.19 -28.16
CA ALA A 153 29.99 1.36 -28.45
C ALA A 153 31.48 1.12 -28.13
N GLY A 154 31.78 0.41 -27.06
CA GLY A 154 33.11 -0.02 -26.71
C GLY A 154 33.75 -0.92 -27.77
N LEU A 155 33.01 -1.87 -28.33
CA LEU A 155 33.47 -2.73 -29.43
C LEU A 155 33.80 -1.91 -30.67
N VAL A 156 32.93 -0.99 -31.06
CA VAL A 156 33.11 -0.14 -32.25
C VAL A 156 34.39 0.74 -32.10
N ASN A 157 34.66 1.20 -30.88
CA ASN A 157 35.82 2.02 -30.56
C ASN A 157 37.10 1.21 -30.25
N GLY A 158 37.07 -0.11 -30.44
CA GLY A 158 38.26 -0.98 -30.20
C GLY A 158 38.57 -1.24 -28.72
N ASN A 159 37.68 -0.83 -27.79
CA ASN A 159 37.88 -1.06 -26.36
C ASN A 159 37.24 -2.40 -25.92
N TYR A 160 37.87 -3.49 -26.28
CA TYR A 160 37.39 -4.85 -26.07
C TYR A 160 37.23 -5.19 -24.57
N THR A 161 38.14 -4.75 -23.72
CA THR A 161 38.08 -5.02 -22.28
C THR A 161 36.83 -4.41 -21.65
N MET A 162 36.56 -3.14 -21.96
CA MET A 162 35.34 -2.46 -21.49
C MET A 162 34.07 -3.18 -21.97
N SER A 163 34.03 -3.58 -23.24
CA SER A 163 32.87 -4.24 -23.83
C SER A 163 32.59 -5.59 -23.19
N VAL A 164 33.62 -6.44 -23.02
CA VAL A 164 33.47 -7.75 -22.38
C VAL A 164 32.98 -7.58 -20.94
N THR A 165 33.51 -6.62 -20.19
CA THR A 165 33.10 -6.34 -18.82
C THR A 165 31.62 -5.90 -18.77
N LEU A 166 31.19 -4.98 -19.63
CA LEU A 166 29.81 -4.51 -19.69
C LEU A 166 28.82 -5.62 -20.09
N PHE A 167 29.17 -6.46 -21.04
CA PHE A 167 28.33 -7.61 -21.42
C PHE A 167 28.22 -8.63 -20.29
N ALA A 168 29.31 -8.92 -19.58
CA ALA A 168 29.29 -9.81 -18.42
C ALA A 168 28.38 -9.25 -17.31
N ILE A 169 28.47 -7.96 -17.00
CA ILE A 169 27.61 -7.29 -16.02
C ILE A 169 26.14 -7.34 -16.48
N THR A 170 25.86 -7.01 -17.73
CA THR A 170 24.50 -7.04 -18.29
C THR A 170 23.90 -8.44 -18.21
N LEU A 171 24.67 -9.47 -18.55
CA LEU A 171 24.24 -10.86 -18.44
C LEU A 171 23.93 -11.26 -17.00
N ALA A 172 24.86 -10.94 -16.06
CA ALA A 172 24.68 -11.24 -14.64
C ALA A 172 23.41 -10.56 -14.07
N LEU A 173 23.19 -9.27 -14.37
CA LEU A 173 22.00 -8.53 -13.96
C LEU A 173 20.73 -9.14 -14.57
N THR A 174 20.74 -9.51 -15.85
CA THR A 174 19.59 -10.15 -16.52
C THR A 174 19.21 -11.47 -15.84
N LEU A 175 20.20 -12.30 -15.50
CA LEU A 175 19.97 -13.55 -14.78
C LEU A 175 19.43 -13.33 -13.37
N LEU A 176 19.99 -12.37 -12.62
CA LEU A 176 19.48 -12.01 -11.28
C LEU A 176 18.04 -11.48 -11.33
N PHE A 177 17.74 -10.62 -12.31
CA PHE A 177 16.37 -10.12 -12.52
C PHE A 177 15.41 -11.24 -12.88
N GLY A 178 15.77 -12.10 -13.83
CA GLY A 178 14.95 -13.25 -14.24
C GLY A 178 14.67 -14.22 -13.09
N PHE A 179 15.68 -14.49 -12.27
CA PHE A 179 15.54 -15.34 -11.09
C PHE A 179 14.65 -14.70 -10.03
N GLY A 180 14.85 -13.40 -9.74
CA GLY A 180 14.02 -12.62 -8.82
C GLY A 180 12.56 -12.60 -9.25
N LEU A 181 12.27 -12.35 -10.52
CA LEU A 181 10.92 -12.42 -11.10
C LEU A 181 10.28 -13.79 -10.91
N LYS A 182 11.02 -14.86 -11.25
CA LYS A 182 10.50 -16.23 -11.11
C LYS A 182 10.14 -16.57 -9.66
N GLN A 183 10.94 -16.12 -8.68
CA GLN A 183 10.62 -16.33 -7.26
C GLN A 183 9.42 -15.52 -6.80
N THR A 184 9.31 -14.26 -7.25
CA THR A 184 8.25 -13.33 -6.86
C THR A 184 6.87 -13.79 -7.35
N PHE A 185 6.77 -14.45 -8.52
CA PHE A 185 5.49 -14.86 -9.12
C PHE A 185 5.20 -16.37 -9.02
N LYS A 186 6.01 -17.13 -8.30
CA LYS A 186 5.86 -18.59 -8.15
C LYS A 186 4.88 -19.01 -7.05
N LYS A 187 4.36 -18.03 -6.25
CA LYS A 187 3.38 -18.26 -5.19
C LYS A 187 1.96 -17.92 -5.64
#